data_1e933d838b74518d6a836c82484ee1d4
#
_entry.id   1e933d838b74518d6a836c82484ee1d4
#
_cell.length_a   1.000
_cell.length_b   1.000
_cell.length_c   1.000
_cell.angle_alpha   90.00
_cell.angle_beta   90.00
_cell.angle_gamma   90.00
#
_symmetry.space_group_name_H-M   'P 1'
#
loop_
_entity.id
_entity.type
_entity.pdbx_description
1 polymer ?
#
loop_
_entity_poly.entity_id
_entity_poly.type
_entity_poly.pdbx_seq_one_letter_code
_entity_poly.pdbx_strand_id
1 'polypeptide(L)'
;FFFQAEDGIRDHCVTGVQTCALPISVLSEHRTFHPDQTFVDQANVSGMAHYEKLCVAANENYEQFWADLARELIVWKKPFTQTLNDSNAPFYKWFEDGELNVSYNCLDKHLNTQPNKVAIIFEADNGDVTKVTYKELYEKVCQFSNGLKTFNLDLGDRVVIYLPMGIEAVVAMLACARIGLTHSVVFGGFSAKSIQERIKDAQARLVITADIQFRGGKTLPLQAAVDEAFNLGGCESVIGTVVLKKSKDPIELDSKKIWWHDLIKNQSSKCDPVFVNAEHPLFLLYTSGSTGTPKGVQHSSAGYLLHAMNTMRWTFDIKENDVYWCTADVGWITGHTYVVYGPLAMGATQLIYEGIPTFPHAGRFWQMIEKHQVSIFYTAPTAIRSLIKASELNKESNPDTYDLSSLRLLGSVGEPINPEAWMWYYERIGHHRCPIADTFWQTETGGHVITPLPGATPLVPGSCTLPFPGIDAAIVDETGHEVPWGTGGLLVIKKPWPSRSEEHTSELQSHSDL
;
A
#
# COMPACT_ATOMS: atom_id res chain seq x y z
N PHE A 1 10.40 -17.87 -8.56
CA PHE A 1 9.57 -16.70 -8.90
C PHE A 1 10.33 -15.88 -9.93
N PHE A 2 9.87 -15.90 -11.17
CA PHE A 2 10.39 -15.00 -12.22
C PHE A 2 9.86 -13.60 -11.90
N PHE A 3 10.76 -12.61 -11.82
CA PHE A 3 10.39 -11.22 -11.74
C PHE A 3 9.72 -10.81 -13.06
N GLN A 4 8.40 -10.66 -13.03
CA GLN A 4 7.69 -9.83 -14.00
C GLN A 4 7.33 -8.53 -13.29
N ALA A 5 7.90 -7.43 -13.80
CA ALA A 5 7.40 -6.11 -13.47
C ALA A 5 5.91 -6.06 -13.80
N GLU A 6 5.10 -5.55 -12.87
CA GLU A 6 3.69 -5.32 -13.13
C GLU A 6 3.55 -4.43 -14.36
N ASP A 7 3.02 -5.00 -15.45
CA ASP A 7 2.78 -4.32 -16.72
C ASP A 7 1.64 -3.32 -16.58
N GLY A 8 1.97 -2.14 -16.11
CA GLY A 8 1.04 -1.02 -16.04
C GLY A 8 1.43 0.13 -16.97
N ILE A 9 1.81 -0.09 -18.20
CA ILE A 9 1.74 0.87 -19.33
C ILE A 9 2.20 0.10 -20.58
N ARG A 10 1.27 -0.52 -21.29
CA ARG A 10 1.48 -0.83 -22.70
C ARG A 10 0.78 0.23 -23.53
N ASP A 11 1.53 1.23 -23.94
CA ASP A 11 1.21 1.99 -25.14
C ASP A 11 2.17 1.56 -26.27
N HIS A 12 1.54 0.99 -27.28
CA HIS A 12 1.92 0.82 -28.67
C HIS A 12 3.38 0.58 -29.07
N CYS A 13 3.56 -0.56 -29.73
CA CYS A 13 4.61 -0.89 -30.69
C CYS A 13 5.99 -1.17 -30.13
N VAL A 14 6.22 -2.42 -29.69
CA VAL A 14 7.48 -3.09 -30.02
C VAL A 14 7.20 -4.55 -30.32
N THR A 15 7.15 -4.90 -31.59
CA THR A 15 7.42 -6.24 -32.07
C THR A 15 8.92 -6.49 -31.84
N GLY A 16 9.23 -7.34 -30.91
CA GLY A 16 10.57 -7.76 -30.59
C GLY A 16 10.76 -7.88 -29.09
N VAL A 17 10.61 -9.10 -28.56
CA VAL A 17 11.11 -9.47 -27.25
C VAL A 17 12.63 -9.35 -27.30
N GLN A 18 13.16 -8.16 -27.10
CA GLN A 18 14.51 -8.02 -26.58
C GLN A 18 14.42 -8.22 -25.08
N THR A 19 14.64 -9.44 -24.63
CA THR A 19 15.19 -9.68 -23.31
C THR A 19 16.49 -8.90 -23.25
N CYS A 20 16.46 -7.65 -22.75
CA CYS A 20 17.65 -6.98 -22.28
C CYS A 20 18.11 -7.70 -21.00
N ALA A 21 18.69 -8.87 -21.18
CA ALA A 21 19.68 -9.36 -20.26
C ALA A 21 20.88 -8.41 -20.41
N LEU A 22 20.85 -7.29 -19.73
CA LEU A 22 22.07 -6.53 -19.47
C LEU A 22 23.03 -7.51 -18.80
N PRO A 23 24.26 -7.65 -19.32
CA PRO A 23 25.23 -8.53 -18.69
C PRO A 23 25.37 -8.09 -17.23
N ILE A 24 25.25 -9.03 -16.30
CA ILE A 24 25.38 -8.83 -14.85
C ILE A 24 26.67 -8.06 -14.47
N SER A 25 27.67 -8.10 -15.33
CA SER A 25 28.93 -7.34 -15.20
C SER A 25 28.80 -5.81 -15.25
N VAL A 26 27.67 -5.24 -15.68
CA VAL A 26 27.45 -3.78 -15.74
C VAL A 26 26.82 -3.23 -14.45
N LEU A 27 26.37 -4.09 -13.54
CA LEU A 27 25.71 -3.72 -12.28
C LEU A 27 26.55 -4.01 -11.03
N SER A 28 27.89 -4.08 -11.12
CA SER A 28 28.73 -4.17 -9.93
C SER A 28 28.77 -2.82 -9.21
N GLU A 29 27.84 -2.60 -8.29
CA GLU A 29 27.83 -1.44 -7.42
C GLU A 29 28.69 -1.70 -6.17
N HIS A 30 29.61 -0.80 -5.88
CA HIS A 30 30.57 -0.94 -4.78
C HIS A 30 30.42 0.17 -3.73
N ARG A 31 29.61 1.19 -4.01
CA ARG A 31 29.40 2.29 -3.07
C ARG A 31 28.49 1.81 -1.95
N THR A 32 28.92 2.11 -0.72
CA THR A 32 28.13 1.82 0.49
C THR A 32 28.02 3.11 1.30
N PHE A 33 26.80 3.42 1.73
CA PHE A 33 26.50 4.57 2.55
C PHE A 33 26.07 4.09 3.93
N HIS A 34 26.75 4.58 4.95
CA HIS A 34 26.39 4.26 6.33
C HIS A 34 25.42 5.30 6.87
N PRO A 35 24.50 4.91 7.77
CA PRO A 35 23.60 5.86 8.43
C PRO A 35 24.39 6.97 9.14
N ASP A 36 23.90 8.21 9.03
CA ASP A 36 24.44 9.34 9.82
C ASP A 36 24.19 9.13 11.30
N GLN A 37 25.17 9.44 12.15
CA GLN A 37 25.08 9.18 13.59
C GLN A 37 23.88 9.89 14.24
N THR A 38 23.54 11.09 13.79
CA THR A 38 22.39 11.84 14.32
C THR A 38 21.07 11.16 13.99
N PHE A 39 20.99 10.51 12.83
CA PHE A 39 19.83 9.67 12.46
C PHE A 39 19.79 8.40 13.32
N VAL A 40 20.94 7.71 13.46
CA VAL A 40 21.07 6.48 14.27
C VAL A 40 20.60 6.70 15.70
N ASP A 41 21.03 7.80 16.34
CA ASP A 41 20.72 8.11 17.75
C ASP A 41 19.21 8.29 18.00
N GLN A 42 18.44 8.65 16.98
CA GLN A 42 17.01 8.91 17.06
C GLN A 42 16.16 7.80 16.45
N ALA A 43 16.79 6.82 15.78
CA ALA A 43 16.09 5.79 15.04
C ALA A 43 15.39 4.77 15.95
N ASN A 44 14.24 4.25 15.49
CA ASN A 44 13.52 3.16 16.15
C ASN A 44 14.35 1.87 16.17
N VAL A 45 15.17 1.65 15.13
CA VAL A 45 16.22 0.61 15.12
C VAL A 45 17.56 1.34 15.00
N SER A 46 18.28 1.42 16.09
CA SER A 46 19.48 2.22 16.27
C SER A 46 20.73 1.36 16.13
N GLY A 47 21.41 1.47 15.00
CA GLY A 47 22.66 0.79 14.69
C GLY A 47 22.54 -0.69 14.34
N MET A 48 23.59 -1.21 13.70
CA MET A 48 23.64 -2.60 13.21
C MET A 48 23.45 -3.62 14.33
N ALA A 49 24.01 -3.38 15.52
CA ALA A 49 23.86 -4.27 16.67
C ALA A 49 22.40 -4.44 17.13
N HIS A 50 21.56 -3.39 16.97
CA HIS A 50 20.13 -3.49 17.28
C HIS A 50 19.40 -4.32 16.20
N TYR A 51 19.71 -4.11 14.92
CA TYR A 51 19.20 -4.94 13.84
C TYR A 51 19.53 -6.43 14.04
N GLU A 52 20.81 -6.75 14.32
CA GLU A 52 21.26 -8.11 14.60
C GLU A 52 20.53 -8.74 15.78
N LYS A 53 20.34 -7.97 16.87
CA LYS A 53 19.58 -8.44 18.03
C LYS A 53 18.13 -8.79 17.68
N LEU A 54 17.47 -7.99 16.83
CA LEU A 54 16.11 -8.29 16.36
C LEU A 54 16.08 -9.58 15.52
N CYS A 55 17.05 -9.75 14.62
CA CYS A 55 17.18 -10.95 13.79
C CYS A 55 17.45 -12.20 14.65
N VAL A 56 18.31 -12.12 15.64
CA VAL A 56 18.59 -13.21 16.59
C VAL A 56 17.32 -13.55 17.37
N ALA A 57 16.63 -12.57 17.94
CA ALA A 57 15.39 -12.80 18.67
C ALA A 57 14.32 -13.50 17.81
N ALA A 58 14.18 -13.07 16.55
CA ALA A 58 13.27 -13.69 15.60
C ALA A 58 13.69 -15.14 15.25
N ASN A 59 14.97 -15.45 15.16
CA ASN A 59 15.46 -16.78 14.84
C ASN A 59 15.34 -17.76 16.01
N GLU A 60 15.63 -17.30 17.22
CA GLU A 60 15.63 -18.15 18.43
C GLU A 60 14.21 -18.43 18.94
N ASN A 61 13.30 -17.47 18.85
CA ASN A 61 11.93 -17.56 19.37
C ASN A 61 10.92 -16.96 18.39
N TYR A 62 10.76 -17.58 17.24
CA TYR A 62 10.03 -17.03 16.09
C TYR A 62 8.58 -16.62 16.41
N GLU A 63 7.82 -17.52 17.01
CA GLU A 63 6.43 -17.23 17.39
C GLU A 63 6.34 -16.14 18.46
N GLN A 64 7.21 -16.21 19.48
CA GLN A 64 7.20 -15.21 20.55
C GLN A 64 7.58 -13.82 20.01
N PHE A 65 8.52 -13.73 19.07
CA PHE A 65 8.89 -12.47 18.42
C PHE A 65 7.67 -11.79 17.76
N TRP A 66 6.91 -12.53 16.97
CA TRP A 66 5.71 -12.01 16.33
C TRP A 66 4.56 -11.77 17.32
N ALA A 67 4.44 -12.62 18.34
CA ALA A 67 3.44 -12.44 19.39
C ALA A 67 3.65 -11.15 20.19
N ASP A 68 4.90 -10.83 20.54
CA ASP A 68 5.22 -9.62 21.29
C ASP A 68 4.92 -8.36 20.47
N LEU A 69 5.32 -8.35 19.20
CA LEU A 69 4.99 -7.25 18.27
C LEU A 69 3.48 -7.09 18.10
N ALA A 70 2.73 -8.19 17.99
CA ALA A 70 1.27 -8.16 17.84
C ALA A 70 0.57 -7.63 19.10
N ARG A 71 1.07 -7.97 20.29
CA ARG A 71 0.54 -7.45 21.56
C ARG A 71 0.89 -5.98 21.78
N GLU A 72 2.06 -5.55 21.31
CA GLU A 72 2.51 -4.15 21.42
C GLU A 72 1.74 -3.22 20.48
N LEU A 73 1.59 -3.61 19.21
CA LEU A 73 1.14 -2.71 18.15
C LEU A 73 -0.37 -2.71 17.93
N ILE A 74 -1.03 -3.85 18.09
CA ILE A 74 -2.46 -4.03 17.80
C ILE A 74 -3.29 -3.91 19.07
N VAL A 75 -4.39 -3.15 18.98
CA VAL A 75 -5.45 -3.16 19.98
C VAL A 75 -6.40 -4.30 19.67
N TRP A 76 -6.40 -5.30 20.54
CA TRP A 76 -7.24 -6.48 20.45
C TRP A 76 -8.54 -6.31 21.24
N LYS A 77 -9.66 -6.75 20.68
CA LYS A 77 -10.92 -6.93 21.42
C LYS A 77 -10.85 -8.18 22.29
N LYS A 78 -10.36 -9.26 21.69
CA LYS A 78 -10.04 -10.51 22.36
C LYS A 78 -8.59 -10.85 22.02
N PRO A 79 -7.67 -10.81 23.00
CA PRO A 79 -6.29 -11.23 22.78
C PRO A 79 -6.20 -12.68 22.31
N PHE A 80 -5.28 -12.96 21.40
CA PHE A 80 -4.99 -14.33 20.93
C PHE A 80 -4.23 -15.12 22.01
N THR A 81 -4.39 -16.44 21.99
CA THR A 81 -3.63 -17.39 22.79
C THR A 81 -2.68 -18.24 21.94
N GLN A 82 -3.04 -18.48 20.67
CA GLN A 82 -2.21 -19.19 19.69
C GLN A 82 -1.63 -18.19 18.68
N THR A 83 -0.30 -18.13 18.59
CA THR A 83 0.41 -17.22 17.68
C THR A 83 0.39 -17.71 16.24
N LEU A 84 0.83 -18.94 16.02
CA LEU A 84 0.91 -19.60 14.72
C LEU A 84 0.21 -20.96 14.80
N ASN A 85 -0.62 -21.25 13.80
CA ASN A 85 -1.17 -22.56 13.54
C ASN A 85 -0.59 -23.08 12.21
N ASP A 86 0.30 -24.06 12.28
CA ASP A 86 0.98 -24.71 11.17
C ASP A 86 0.47 -26.12 10.86
N SER A 87 -0.62 -26.54 11.54
CA SER A 87 -1.18 -27.89 11.41
C SER A 87 -1.66 -28.24 9.98
N ASN A 88 -1.88 -27.24 9.14
CA ASN A 88 -2.31 -27.39 7.75
C ASN A 88 -1.30 -26.74 6.79
N ALA A 89 0.01 -26.84 7.07
CA ALA A 89 1.04 -26.31 6.19
C ALA A 89 0.87 -26.82 4.74
N PRO A 90 1.05 -25.99 3.71
CA PRO A 90 1.59 -24.63 3.73
C PRO A 90 0.53 -23.52 3.98
N PHE A 91 -0.68 -23.84 4.40
CA PHE A 91 -1.75 -22.90 4.73
C PHE A 91 -1.67 -22.56 6.23
N TYR A 92 -0.89 -21.55 6.54
CA TYR A 92 -0.62 -21.09 7.90
C TYR A 92 -1.66 -20.09 8.35
N LYS A 93 -2.01 -20.10 9.65
CA LYS A 93 -2.88 -19.11 10.27
C LYS A 93 -2.18 -18.41 11.42
N TRP A 94 -2.38 -17.12 11.54
CA TRP A 94 -1.75 -16.30 12.55
C TRP A 94 -2.78 -15.70 13.50
N PHE A 95 -2.55 -15.84 14.82
CA PHE A 95 -3.41 -15.25 15.87
C PHE A 95 -4.86 -15.71 15.80
N GLU A 96 -5.11 -16.94 15.33
CA GLU A 96 -6.41 -17.45 14.87
C GLU A 96 -7.56 -17.28 15.86
N ASP A 97 -7.31 -17.32 17.18
CA ASP A 97 -8.34 -17.16 18.21
C ASP A 97 -8.49 -15.72 18.72
N GLY A 98 -7.75 -14.77 18.16
CA GLY A 98 -7.84 -13.34 18.45
C GLY A 98 -8.95 -12.64 17.67
N GLU A 99 -9.46 -11.53 18.24
CA GLU A 99 -10.45 -10.66 17.58
C GLU A 99 -10.01 -9.21 17.61
N LEU A 100 -10.14 -8.54 16.47
CA LEU A 100 -9.80 -7.13 16.30
C LEU A 100 -10.75 -6.45 15.30
N ASN A 101 -10.59 -5.14 15.14
CA ASN A 101 -11.11 -4.41 14.00
C ASN A 101 -10.01 -3.51 13.45
N VAL A 102 -9.74 -3.59 12.15
CA VAL A 102 -8.65 -2.84 11.50
C VAL A 102 -8.96 -1.34 11.47
N SER A 103 -10.20 -0.94 11.17
CA SER A 103 -10.62 0.47 11.21
C SER A 103 -10.50 1.07 12.61
N TYR A 104 -10.81 0.29 13.67
CA TYR A 104 -10.58 0.70 15.06
C TYR A 104 -9.11 1.01 15.32
N ASN A 105 -8.22 0.15 14.84
CA ASN A 105 -6.78 0.34 14.98
C ASN A 105 -6.23 1.51 14.17
N CYS A 106 -6.90 1.91 13.09
CA CYS A 106 -6.52 3.07 12.29
C CYS A 106 -7.07 4.40 12.83
N LEU A 107 -8.20 4.38 13.55
CA LEU A 107 -8.94 5.59 13.91
C LEU A 107 -9.21 5.70 15.42
N ASP A 108 -10.04 4.81 15.97
CA ASP A 108 -10.59 4.93 17.32
C ASP A 108 -9.51 5.01 18.40
N LYS A 109 -8.45 4.20 18.28
CA LYS A 109 -7.36 4.19 19.26
C LYS A 109 -6.65 5.54 19.40
N HIS A 110 -6.73 6.39 18.36
CA HIS A 110 -6.09 7.71 18.36
C HIS A 110 -7.00 8.82 18.91
N LEU A 111 -8.32 8.59 19.02
CA LEU A 111 -9.27 9.63 19.42
C LEU A 111 -9.07 10.14 20.85
N ASN A 112 -8.55 9.31 21.75
CA ASN A 112 -8.31 9.71 23.13
C ASN A 112 -7.04 10.55 23.31
N THR A 113 -6.06 10.39 22.42
CA THR A 113 -4.73 11.02 22.55
C THR A 113 -4.53 12.16 21.57
N GLN A 114 -5.01 12.03 20.34
CA GLN A 114 -4.71 12.97 19.27
C GLN A 114 -5.90 13.20 18.29
N PRO A 115 -7.14 13.47 18.77
CA PRO A 115 -8.32 13.58 17.91
C PRO A 115 -8.21 14.71 16.88
N ASN A 116 -7.51 15.78 17.22
CA ASN A 116 -7.35 16.97 16.39
C ASN A 116 -6.09 16.95 15.52
N LYS A 117 -5.25 15.90 15.62
CA LYS A 117 -4.10 15.74 14.72
C LYS A 117 -4.62 15.53 13.30
N VAL A 118 -3.99 16.19 12.33
CA VAL A 118 -4.28 15.99 10.92
C VAL A 118 -3.88 14.57 10.54
N ALA A 119 -4.85 13.76 10.10
CA ALA A 119 -4.62 12.43 9.58
C ALA A 119 -4.27 12.48 8.08
N ILE A 120 -5.00 13.30 7.32
CA ILE A 120 -4.84 13.42 5.88
C ILE A 120 -4.73 14.89 5.49
N ILE A 121 -3.69 15.22 4.73
CA ILE A 121 -3.59 16.40 3.89
C ILE A 121 -3.89 15.91 2.48
N PHE A 122 -5.02 16.28 1.91
CA PHE A 122 -5.37 15.94 0.53
C PHE A 122 -5.13 17.13 -0.36
N GLU A 123 -4.41 16.91 -1.47
CA GLU A 123 -4.25 17.91 -2.52
C GLU A 123 -4.84 17.39 -3.83
N ALA A 124 -5.84 18.09 -4.35
CA ALA A 124 -6.51 17.77 -5.60
C ALA A 124 -5.62 18.07 -6.82
N ASP A 125 -5.97 17.51 -7.98
CA ASP A 125 -5.27 17.73 -9.26
C ASP A 125 -5.15 19.23 -9.61
N ASN A 126 -6.17 20.03 -9.27
CA ASN A 126 -6.19 21.49 -9.47
C ASN A 126 -5.43 22.31 -8.40
N GLY A 127 -4.91 21.67 -7.37
CA GLY A 127 -4.15 22.30 -6.29
C GLY A 127 -4.95 22.73 -5.06
N ASP A 128 -6.27 22.47 -5.03
CA ASP A 128 -7.07 22.67 -3.83
C ASP A 128 -6.64 21.72 -2.71
N VAL A 129 -6.53 22.25 -1.48
CA VAL A 129 -6.09 21.50 -0.32
C VAL A 129 -7.20 21.32 0.69
N THR A 130 -7.40 20.10 1.13
CA THR A 130 -8.29 19.75 2.25
C THR A 130 -7.51 19.02 3.33
N LYS A 131 -7.67 19.44 4.59
CA LYS A 131 -7.08 18.75 5.75
C LYS A 131 -8.20 18.09 6.54
N VAL A 132 -7.97 16.84 6.95
CA VAL A 132 -8.92 16.06 7.74
C VAL A 132 -8.20 15.53 8.98
N THR A 133 -8.73 15.82 10.16
CA THR A 133 -8.23 15.30 11.43
C THR A 133 -8.65 13.84 11.66
N TYR A 134 -8.02 13.15 12.62
CA TYR A 134 -8.44 11.79 13.00
C TYR A 134 -9.90 11.72 13.42
N LYS A 135 -10.38 12.73 14.17
CA LYS A 135 -11.78 12.82 14.55
C LYS A 135 -12.72 12.99 13.36
N GLU A 136 -12.41 13.90 12.44
CA GLU A 136 -13.23 14.13 11.25
C GLU A 136 -13.22 12.91 10.31
N LEU A 137 -12.06 12.24 10.16
CA LEU A 137 -11.97 11.01 9.40
C LEU A 137 -12.80 9.88 10.02
N TYR A 138 -12.72 9.71 11.33
CA TYR A 138 -13.56 8.77 12.08
C TYR A 138 -15.07 9.04 11.86
N GLU A 139 -15.50 10.30 11.97
CA GLU A 139 -16.89 10.67 11.77
C GLU A 139 -17.37 10.36 10.34
N LYS A 140 -16.56 10.67 9.32
CA LYS A 140 -16.83 10.33 7.91
C LYS A 140 -16.92 8.82 7.69
N VAL A 141 -16.00 8.06 8.24
CA VAL A 141 -16.00 6.58 8.16
C VAL A 141 -17.26 6.02 8.86
N CYS A 142 -17.63 6.51 10.02
CA CYS A 142 -18.85 6.08 10.72
C CYS A 142 -20.12 6.38 9.93
N GLN A 143 -20.25 7.59 9.38
CA GLN A 143 -21.40 7.96 8.54
C GLN A 143 -21.51 7.05 7.31
N PHE A 144 -20.40 6.80 6.62
CA PHE A 144 -20.40 5.93 5.45
C PHE A 144 -20.66 4.47 5.82
N SER A 145 -20.09 3.97 6.92
CA SER A 145 -20.39 2.63 7.45
C SER A 145 -21.88 2.43 7.75
N ASN A 146 -22.52 3.42 8.38
CA ASN A 146 -23.95 3.38 8.64
C ASN A 146 -24.78 3.40 7.35
N GLY A 147 -24.33 4.15 6.34
CA GLY A 147 -24.90 4.11 4.99
C GLY A 147 -24.79 2.73 4.36
N LEU A 148 -23.61 2.10 4.42
CA LEU A 148 -23.39 0.74 3.89
C LEU A 148 -24.29 -0.31 4.57
N LYS A 149 -24.55 -0.20 5.86
CA LYS A 149 -25.46 -1.11 6.59
C LYS A 149 -26.88 -1.13 6.03
N THR A 150 -27.32 -0.07 5.32
CA THR A 150 -28.65 -0.03 4.69
C THR A 150 -28.81 -1.00 3.53
N PHE A 151 -27.71 -1.53 2.99
CA PHE A 151 -27.74 -2.56 1.95
C PHE A 151 -27.92 -3.98 2.51
N ASN A 152 -27.93 -4.17 3.83
CA ASN A 152 -28.06 -5.47 4.51
C ASN A 152 -27.05 -6.51 3.99
N LEU A 153 -25.78 -6.11 3.90
CA LEU A 153 -24.68 -6.98 3.54
C LEU A 153 -24.29 -7.88 4.70
N ASP A 154 -23.91 -9.10 4.40
CA ASP A 154 -23.41 -10.06 5.37
C ASP A 154 -21.91 -9.83 5.68
N LEU A 155 -21.49 -10.34 6.83
CA LEU A 155 -20.07 -10.33 7.22
C LEU A 155 -19.20 -11.01 6.15
N GLY A 156 -18.14 -10.35 5.70
CA GLY A 156 -17.26 -10.86 4.65
C GLY A 156 -17.78 -10.66 3.22
N ASP A 157 -18.96 -10.06 3.03
CA ASP A 157 -19.41 -9.69 1.68
C ASP A 157 -18.41 -8.75 1.00
N ARG A 158 -18.20 -8.97 -0.31
CA ARG A 158 -17.20 -8.23 -1.08
C ARG A 158 -17.79 -6.96 -1.66
N VAL A 159 -17.02 -5.87 -1.51
CA VAL A 159 -17.35 -4.55 -2.05
C VAL A 159 -16.25 -4.11 -3.01
N VAL A 160 -16.58 -3.90 -4.27
CA VAL A 160 -15.65 -3.34 -5.25
C VAL A 160 -15.61 -1.83 -5.12
N ILE A 161 -14.40 -1.27 -4.99
CA ILE A 161 -14.15 0.17 -4.89
C ILE A 161 -13.40 0.61 -6.14
N TYR A 162 -14.04 1.45 -6.96
CA TYR A 162 -13.48 2.04 -8.17
C TYR A 162 -13.57 3.55 -8.08
N LEU A 163 -12.71 4.12 -7.23
CA LEU A 163 -12.67 5.54 -6.89
C LEU A 163 -11.33 6.19 -7.30
N PRO A 164 -11.30 7.49 -7.56
CA PRO A 164 -10.05 8.24 -7.66
C PRO A 164 -9.33 8.28 -6.31
N MET A 165 -8.02 8.59 -6.35
CA MET A 165 -7.27 8.93 -5.14
C MET A 165 -7.94 10.10 -4.42
N GLY A 166 -8.18 9.92 -3.12
CA GLY A 166 -8.82 10.94 -2.31
C GLY A 166 -9.25 10.45 -0.93
N ILE A 167 -9.84 11.36 -0.19
CA ILE A 167 -10.36 11.09 1.17
C ILE A 167 -11.45 10.02 1.12
N GLU A 168 -12.32 10.06 0.10
CA GLU A 168 -13.44 9.14 -0.04
C GLU A 168 -13.00 7.70 -0.31
N ALA A 169 -11.90 7.49 -1.02
CA ALA A 169 -11.33 6.16 -1.22
C ALA A 169 -10.86 5.57 0.14
N VAL A 170 -10.16 6.36 0.95
CA VAL A 170 -9.76 5.97 2.31
C VAL A 170 -10.98 5.69 3.19
N VAL A 171 -11.99 6.55 3.15
CA VAL A 171 -13.25 6.38 3.90
C VAL A 171 -13.95 5.08 3.50
N ALA A 172 -14.06 4.78 2.20
CA ALA A 172 -14.71 3.56 1.71
C ALA A 172 -13.99 2.30 2.20
N MET A 173 -12.65 2.24 2.10
CA MET A 173 -11.85 1.11 2.58
C MET A 173 -12.00 0.90 4.09
N LEU A 174 -11.85 1.96 4.88
CA LEU A 174 -11.98 1.88 6.33
C LEU A 174 -13.42 1.60 6.80
N ALA A 175 -14.43 2.05 6.06
CA ALA A 175 -15.82 1.76 6.38
C ALA A 175 -16.17 0.29 6.13
N CYS A 176 -15.67 -0.31 5.03
CA CYS A 176 -15.78 -1.75 4.82
C CYS A 176 -15.12 -2.53 5.97
N ALA A 177 -13.88 -2.20 6.31
CA ALA A 177 -13.16 -2.82 7.41
C ALA A 177 -13.89 -2.64 8.76
N ARG A 178 -14.54 -1.47 8.99
CA ARG A 178 -15.25 -1.17 10.23
C ARG A 178 -16.41 -2.11 10.50
N ILE A 179 -17.13 -2.49 9.45
CA ILE A 179 -18.34 -3.34 9.59
C ILE A 179 -18.09 -4.78 9.14
N GLY A 180 -16.81 -5.17 8.94
CA GLY A 180 -16.42 -6.54 8.61
C GLY A 180 -16.70 -6.97 7.18
N LEU A 181 -16.81 -6.02 6.25
CA LEU A 181 -16.88 -6.31 4.81
C LEU A 181 -15.47 -6.44 4.23
N THR A 182 -15.33 -7.26 3.19
CA THR A 182 -14.09 -7.43 2.44
C THR A 182 -14.10 -6.52 1.22
N HIS A 183 -13.16 -5.59 1.11
CA HIS A 183 -13.12 -4.72 -0.07
C HIS A 183 -12.17 -5.24 -1.15
N SER A 184 -12.44 -4.82 -2.40
CA SER A 184 -11.53 -5.01 -3.53
C SER A 184 -11.40 -3.69 -4.29
N VAL A 185 -10.24 -3.06 -4.21
CA VAL A 185 -10.01 -1.78 -4.88
C VAL A 185 -9.51 -2.03 -6.30
N VAL A 186 -10.10 -1.32 -7.25
CA VAL A 186 -9.73 -1.36 -8.67
C VAL A 186 -9.15 0.00 -9.05
N PHE A 187 -7.99 -0.01 -9.68
CA PHE A 187 -7.32 1.22 -10.14
C PHE A 187 -8.19 1.99 -11.13
N GLY A 188 -8.37 3.31 -10.89
CA GLY A 188 -9.26 4.20 -11.67
C GLY A 188 -8.91 4.37 -13.16
N GLY A 189 -7.83 3.74 -13.63
CA GLY A 189 -7.46 3.69 -15.04
C GLY A 189 -7.76 2.37 -15.74
N PHE A 190 -8.37 1.39 -15.05
CA PHE A 190 -8.68 0.08 -15.64
C PHE A 190 -9.93 0.11 -16.53
N SER A 191 -9.97 -0.81 -17.51
CA SER A 191 -11.08 -0.94 -18.45
C SER A 191 -12.34 -1.54 -17.80
N ALA A 192 -13.48 -1.35 -18.45
CA ALA A 192 -14.76 -1.95 -18.06
C ALA A 192 -14.66 -3.49 -17.93
N LYS A 193 -13.93 -4.14 -18.82
CA LYS A 193 -13.69 -5.60 -18.75
C LYS A 193 -12.94 -5.98 -17.48
N SER A 194 -11.90 -5.24 -17.11
CA SER A 194 -11.15 -5.50 -15.89
C SER A 194 -12.00 -5.30 -14.62
N ILE A 195 -12.93 -4.36 -14.62
CA ILE A 195 -13.90 -4.16 -13.53
C ILE A 195 -14.85 -5.35 -13.46
N GLN A 196 -15.42 -5.75 -14.60
CA GLN A 196 -16.36 -6.87 -14.72
C GLN A 196 -15.75 -8.18 -14.21
N GLU A 197 -14.52 -8.51 -14.63
CA GLU A 197 -13.81 -9.71 -14.20
C GLU A 197 -13.66 -9.77 -12.68
N ARG A 198 -13.28 -8.65 -12.03
CA ARG A 198 -13.13 -8.57 -10.57
C ARG A 198 -14.46 -8.67 -9.83
N ILE A 199 -15.50 -8.03 -10.33
CA ILE A 199 -16.87 -8.14 -9.76
C ILE A 199 -17.32 -9.60 -9.80
N LYS A 200 -17.14 -10.25 -10.95
CA LYS A 200 -17.54 -11.63 -11.17
C LYS A 200 -16.76 -12.61 -10.30
N ASP A 201 -15.43 -12.50 -10.26
CA ASP A 201 -14.59 -13.42 -9.49
C ASP A 201 -14.81 -13.23 -7.98
N ALA A 202 -14.80 -11.99 -7.49
CA ALA A 202 -15.09 -11.70 -6.08
C ALA A 202 -16.55 -11.96 -5.69
N GLN A 203 -17.48 -12.20 -6.62
CA GLN A 203 -18.91 -12.23 -6.35
C GLN A 203 -19.34 -10.98 -5.55
N ALA A 204 -18.90 -9.80 -6.01
CA ALA A 204 -19.10 -8.56 -5.29
C ALA A 204 -20.59 -8.22 -5.15
N ARG A 205 -20.98 -7.77 -3.95
CA ARG A 205 -22.36 -7.41 -3.62
C ARG A 205 -22.67 -5.94 -3.86
N LEU A 206 -21.63 -5.09 -3.75
CA LEU A 206 -21.76 -3.64 -3.91
C LEU A 206 -20.60 -3.10 -4.72
N VAL A 207 -20.86 -2.04 -5.50
CA VAL A 207 -19.83 -1.25 -6.19
C VAL A 207 -19.86 0.18 -5.66
N ILE A 208 -18.70 0.74 -5.34
CA ILE A 208 -18.52 2.15 -4.96
C ILE A 208 -17.66 2.79 -6.05
N THR A 209 -18.18 3.83 -6.70
CA THR A 209 -17.49 4.53 -7.79
C THR A 209 -17.69 6.05 -7.71
N ALA A 210 -17.13 6.80 -8.65
CA ALA A 210 -17.40 8.22 -8.85
C ALA A 210 -18.00 8.44 -10.24
N ASP A 211 -18.71 9.55 -10.43
CA ASP A 211 -19.17 9.93 -11.75
C ASP A 211 -18.00 10.17 -12.70
N ILE A 212 -16.98 10.91 -12.23
CA ILE A 212 -15.75 11.20 -12.96
C ILE A 212 -14.53 11.18 -12.01
N GLN A 213 -13.32 11.14 -12.59
CA GLN A 213 -12.08 11.51 -11.90
C GLN A 213 -11.31 12.58 -12.67
N PHE A 214 -10.58 13.41 -11.94
CA PHE A 214 -9.59 14.33 -12.51
C PHE A 214 -8.21 13.70 -12.37
N ARG A 215 -7.43 13.67 -13.46
CA ARG A 215 -6.07 13.10 -13.43
C ARG A 215 -5.20 13.74 -14.50
N GLY A 216 -4.19 14.50 -14.07
CA GLY A 216 -3.26 15.17 -14.99
C GLY A 216 -3.96 16.15 -15.92
N GLY A 217 -4.94 16.92 -15.42
CA GLY A 217 -5.73 17.86 -16.18
C GLY A 217 -6.80 17.23 -17.09
N LYS A 218 -6.96 15.90 -17.07
CA LYS A 218 -7.98 15.18 -17.85
C LYS A 218 -9.14 14.77 -16.97
N THR A 219 -10.33 14.68 -17.56
CA THR A 219 -11.53 14.13 -16.94
C THR A 219 -11.78 12.73 -17.49
N LEU A 220 -11.89 11.74 -16.63
CA LEU A 220 -12.16 10.34 -16.98
C LEU A 220 -13.52 9.91 -16.41
N PRO A 221 -14.42 9.28 -17.21
CA PRO A 221 -15.77 8.91 -16.81
C PRO A 221 -15.77 7.54 -16.09
N LEU A 222 -15.66 7.53 -14.76
CA LEU A 222 -15.60 6.25 -14.00
C LEU A 222 -16.93 5.51 -13.97
N GLN A 223 -18.04 6.22 -13.75
CA GLN A 223 -19.38 5.59 -13.74
C GLN A 223 -19.69 4.93 -15.07
N ALA A 224 -19.36 5.56 -16.20
CA ALA A 224 -19.59 4.98 -17.52
C ALA A 224 -18.84 3.66 -17.72
N ALA A 225 -17.61 3.54 -17.18
CA ALA A 225 -16.85 2.29 -17.23
C ALA A 225 -17.50 1.19 -16.36
N VAL A 226 -18.10 1.54 -15.23
CA VAL A 226 -18.87 0.60 -14.39
C VAL A 226 -20.15 0.16 -15.10
N ASP A 227 -20.87 1.07 -15.75
CA ASP A 227 -22.08 0.76 -16.51
C ASP A 227 -21.78 -0.16 -17.71
N GLU A 228 -20.67 0.08 -18.40
CA GLU A 228 -20.17 -0.81 -19.45
C GLU A 228 -19.81 -2.18 -18.89
N ALA A 229 -19.16 -2.27 -17.72
CA ALA A 229 -18.84 -3.53 -17.06
C ALA A 229 -20.09 -4.35 -16.74
N PHE A 230 -21.16 -3.72 -16.29
CA PHE A 230 -22.45 -4.38 -16.07
C PHE A 230 -23.08 -4.88 -17.38
N ASN A 231 -22.97 -4.12 -18.46
CA ASN A 231 -23.49 -4.53 -19.79
C ASN A 231 -22.73 -5.72 -20.38
N LEU A 232 -21.50 -6.00 -19.96
CA LEU A 232 -20.75 -7.20 -20.34
C LEU A 232 -21.32 -8.49 -19.69
N GLY A 233 -22.19 -8.37 -18.68
CA GLY A 233 -22.82 -9.48 -17.96
C GLY A 233 -21.92 -10.12 -16.90
N GLY A 234 -22.50 -11.01 -16.09
CA GLY A 234 -21.80 -11.72 -15.00
C GLY A 234 -21.62 -10.89 -13.71
N CYS A 235 -22.33 -9.76 -13.61
CA CYS A 235 -22.33 -8.89 -12.43
C CYS A 235 -23.65 -8.95 -11.64
N GLU A 236 -24.43 -10.01 -11.79
CA GLU A 236 -25.76 -10.16 -11.19
C GLU A 236 -25.74 -10.24 -9.65
N SER A 237 -24.57 -10.53 -9.07
CA SER A 237 -24.34 -10.48 -7.62
C SER A 237 -24.46 -9.08 -7.02
N VAL A 238 -24.27 -8.02 -7.83
CA VAL A 238 -24.29 -6.63 -7.39
C VAL A 238 -25.73 -6.17 -7.14
N ILE A 239 -26.02 -5.79 -5.89
CA ILE A 239 -27.35 -5.33 -5.48
C ILE A 239 -27.50 -3.80 -5.50
N GLY A 240 -26.40 -3.07 -5.61
CA GLY A 240 -26.42 -1.60 -5.66
C GLY A 240 -25.07 -0.97 -6.00
N THR A 241 -25.12 0.31 -6.38
CA THR A 241 -23.91 1.12 -6.67
C THR A 241 -23.99 2.45 -5.94
N VAL A 242 -22.91 2.79 -5.22
CA VAL A 242 -22.75 4.11 -4.59
C VAL A 242 -21.88 4.96 -5.51
N VAL A 243 -22.35 6.17 -5.85
CA VAL A 243 -21.66 7.06 -6.77
C VAL A 243 -21.24 8.35 -6.07
N LEU A 244 -19.94 8.62 -6.02
CA LEU A 244 -19.38 9.90 -5.54
C LEU A 244 -19.53 10.94 -6.64
N LYS A 245 -20.18 12.07 -6.35
CA LYS A 245 -20.32 13.15 -7.30
C LYS A 245 -19.11 14.08 -7.24
N LYS A 246 -18.37 14.16 -8.34
CA LYS A 246 -17.24 15.08 -8.53
C LYS A 246 -17.51 16.11 -9.64
N SER A 247 -18.37 15.80 -10.60
CA SER A 247 -18.77 16.74 -11.66
C SER A 247 -19.76 17.80 -11.16
N LYS A 248 -19.83 18.90 -11.88
CA LYS A 248 -20.85 19.94 -11.67
C LYS A 248 -22.13 19.66 -12.48
N ASP A 249 -22.07 18.73 -13.42
CA ASP A 249 -23.16 18.45 -14.33
C ASP A 249 -24.31 17.73 -13.62
N PRO A 250 -25.58 18.03 -13.98
CA PRO A 250 -26.71 17.27 -13.49
C PRO A 250 -26.70 15.88 -14.14
N ILE A 251 -26.56 14.84 -13.32
CA ILE A 251 -26.62 13.45 -13.76
C ILE A 251 -27.75 12.79 -12.97
N GLU A 252 -28.64 12.12 -13.68
CA GLU A 252 -29.67 11.29 -13.09
C GLU A 252 -29.15 9.86 -12.91
N LEU A 253 -29.38 9.30 -11.73
CA LEU A 253 -29.02 7.91 -11.41
C LEU A 253 -30.25 6.99 -11.64
N ASP A 254 -30.02 5.79 -12.11
CA ASP A 254 -31.05 4.76 -12.13
C ASP A 254 -31.37 4.23 -10.72
N SER A 255 -32.42 3.43 -10.60
CA SER A 255 -32.94 2.96 -9.29
C SER A 255 -31.99 2.05 -8.52
N LYS A 256 -30.92 1.51 -9.13
CA LYS A 256 -29.91 0.67 -8.47
C LYS A 256 -28.71 1.49 -7.97
N LYS A 257 -28.70 2.78 -8.24
CA LYS A 257 -27.61 3.69 -7.88
C LYS A 257 -28.08 4.73 -6.87
N ILE A 258 -27.18 5.08 -5.96
CA ILE A 258 -27.39 6.15 -4.98
C ILE A 258 -26.19 7.07 -4.93
N TRP A 259 -26.43 8.37 -4.82
CA TRP A 259 -25.35 9.32 -4.58
C TRP A 259 -24.72 9.10 -3.20
N TRP A 260 -23.39 9.21 -3.12
CA TRP A 260 -22.65 9.13 -1.86
C TRP A 260 -23.22 10.08 -0.79
N HIS A 261 -23.45 11.34 -1.16
CA HIS A 261 -23.96 12.34 -0.25
C HIS A 261 -25.39 12.06 0.24
N ASP A 262 -26.24 11.42 -0.57
CA ASP A 262 -27.58 11.00 -0.16
C ASP A 262 -27.52 9.79 0.76
N LEU A 263 -26.62 8.83 0.50
CA LEU A 263 -26.41 7.66 1.33
C LEU A 263 -25.99 8.04 2.77
N ILE A 264 -25.10 9.02 2.91
CA ILE A 264 -24.62 9.46 4.23
C ILE A 264 -25.51 10.52 4.88
N LYS A 265 -26.47 11.07 4.14
CA LYS A 265 -27.40 12.07 4.66
C LYS A 265 -28.16 11.52 5.86
N ASN A 266 -28.13 12.26 6.96
CA ASN A 266 -28.75 11.87 8.23
C ASN A 266 -28.16 10.61 8.91
N GLN A 267 -27.05 10.07 8.45
CA GLN A 267 -26.36 8.99 9.14
C GLN A 267 -25.62 9.50 10.37
N SER A 268 -25.63 8.67 11.42
CA SER A 268 -24.87 8.96 12.64
C SER A 268 -23.38 9.02 12.37
N SER A 269 -22.68 10.01 12.98
CA SER A 269 -21.21 10.07 13.02
C SER A 269 -20.59 9.10 14.03
N LYS A 270 -21.38 8.18 14.59
CA LYS A 270 -20.95 7.07 15.45
C LYS A 270 -21.41 5.76 14.85
N CYS A 271 -20.52 4.80 14.78
CA CYS A 271 -20.78 3.46 14.31
C CYS A 271 -19.86 2.50 15.07
N ASP A 272 -20.42 1.60 15.86
CA ASP A 272 -19.62 0.62 16.58
C ASP A 272 -18.90 -0.31 15.60
N PRO A 273 -17.61 -0.59 15.83
CA PRO A 273 -16.85 -1.50 14.97
C PRO A 273 -17.31 -2.95 15.17
N VAL A 274 -17.43 -3.67 14.09
CA VAL A 274 -17.62 -5.13 14.11
C VAL A 274 -16.26 -5.79 14.31
N PHE A 275 -16.05 -6.39 15.47
CA PHE A 275 -14.83 -7.13 15.74
C PHE A 275 -14.90 -8.49 15.04
N VAL A 276 -13.82 -8.83 14.35
CA VAL A 276 -13.71 -10.02 13.51
C VAL A 276 -12.52 -10.87 13.96
N ASN A 277 -12.53 -12.13 13.59
CA ASN A 277 -11.40 -13.04 13.80
C ASN A 277 -10.14 -12.48 13.12
N ALA A 278 -8.97 -12.79 13.66
CA ALA A 278 -7.67 -12.34 13.13
C ALA A 278 -7.45 -12.72 11.65
N GLU A 279 -7.94 -13.89 11.24
CA GLU A 279 -7.85 -14.42 9.87
C GLU A 279 -9.01 -13.95 8.95
N HIS A 280 -9.93 -13.13 9.47
CA HIS A 280 -11.01 -12.59 8.64
C HIS A 280 -10.46 -11.79 7.44
N PRO A 281 -10.93 -12.04 6.21
CA PRO A 281 -10.48 -11.34 5.01
C PRO A 281 -10.69 -9.83 5.12
N LEU A 282 -9.61 -9.06 5.01
CA LEU A 282 -9.68 -7.60 5.00
C LEU A 282 -9.95 -7.08 3.58
N PHE A 283 -9.20 -7.60 2.62
CA PHE A 283 -9.35 -7.21 1.22
C PHE A 283 -8.90 -8.30 0.25
N LEU A 284 -9.36 -8.14 -1.00
CA LEU A 284 -8.92 -8.85 -2.18
C LEU A 284 -8.23 -7.87 -3.13
N LEU A 285 -7.04 -8.21 -3.59
CA LEU A 285 -6.34 -7.42 -4.60
C LEU A 285 -5.90 -8.32 -5.75
N TYR A 286 -6.22 -7.91 -6.97
CA TYR A 286 -5.98 -8.71 -8.17
C TYR A 286 -4.64 -8.36 -8.79
N THR A 287 -3.81 -9.37 -9.00
CA THR A 287 -2.55 -9.29 -9.74
C THR A 287 -2.71 -9.86 -11.15
N SER A 288 -1.83 -9.45 -12.08
CA SER A 288 -1.75 -10.06 -13.41
C SER A 288 -1.17 -11.47 -13.26
N GLY A 289 -2.01 -12.49 -13.20
CA GLY A 289 -1.57 -13.88 -13.10
C GLY A 289 -0.68 -14.29 -14.29
N SER A 290 0.24 -15.22 -14.07
CA SER A 290 1.13 -15.80 -15.11
C SER A 290 0.37 -16.41 -16.30
N THR A 291 -0.91 -16.73 -16.12
CA THR A 291 -1.82 -17.32 -17.13
C THR A 291 -2.66 -16.28 -17.89
N GLY A 292 -2.47 -14.97 -17.62
CA GLY A 292 -3.24 -13.89 -18.24
C GLY A 292 -4.62 -13.63 -17.62
N THR A 293 -5.10 -14.48 -16.73
CA THR A 293 -6.30 -14.23 -15.92
C THR A 293 -5.89 -13.60 -14.59
N PRO A 294 -6.50 -12.46 -14.17
CA PRO A 294 -6.18 -11.87 -12.88
C PRO A 294 -6.43 -12.85 -11.73
N LYS A 295 -5.47 -12.94 -10.80
CA LYS A 295 -5.58 -13.76 -9.60
C LYS A 295 -5.89 -12.88 -8.39
N GLY A 296 -6.92 -13.24 -7.63
CA GLY A 296 -7.29 -12.57 -6.39
C GLY A 296 -6.38 -12.99 -5.24
N VAL A 297 -5.62 -12.04 -4.69
CA VAL A 297 -4.78 -12.21 -3.51
C VAL A 297 -5.56 -11.72 -2.30
N GLN A 298 -5.79 -12.60 -1.32
CA GLN A 298 -6.52 -12.29 -0.10
C GLN A 298 -5.57 -12.02 1.06
N HIS A 299 -5.78 -10.91 1.76
CA HIS A 299 -5.07 -10.59 2.99
C HIS A 299 -5.99 -10.67 4.20
N SER A 300 -5.49 -11.29 5.28
CA SER A 300 -6.17 -11.36 6.58
C SER A 300 -6.04 -10.04 7.36
N SER A 301 -6.90 -9.87 8.37
CA SER A 301 -6.98 -8.61 9.12
C SER A 301 -5.77 -8.37 10.03
N ALA A 302 -5.42 -9.34 10.90
CA ALA A 302 -4.44 -9.10 11.94
C ALA A 302 -2.99 -9.15 11.43
N GLY A 303 -2.64 -10.22 10.71
CA GLY A 303 -1.27 -10.43 10.27
C GLY A 303 -0.80 -9.34 9.30
N TYR A 304 -1.67 -8.96 8.37
CA TYR A 304 -1.41 -7.86 7.46
C TYR A 304 -1.23 -6.51 8.19
N LEU A 305 -2.15 -6.17 9.11
CA LEU A 305 -2.08 -4.93 9.88
C LEU A 305 -0.79 -4.85 10.70
N LEU A 306 -0.42 -5.95 11.38
CA LEU A 306 0.82 -6.03 12.16
C LEU A 306 2.04 -5.69 11.31
N HIS A 307 2.15 -6.32 10.15
CA HIS A 307 3.31 -6.12 9.28
C HIS A 307 3.35 -4.70 8.69
N ALA A 308 2.19 -4.18 8.26
CA ALA A 308 2.08 -2.81 7.81
C ALA A 308 2.55 -1.80 8.87
N MET A 309 2.10 -1.96 10.12
CA MET A 309 2.53 -1.10 11.24
C MET A 309 4.01 -1.24 11.54
N ASN A 310 4.54 -2.47 11.56
CA ASN A 310 5.93 -2.71 11.91
C ASN A 310 6.90 -2.17 10.84
N THR A 311 6.55 -2.29 9.55
CA THR A 311 7.33 -1.70 8.47
C THR A 311 7.28 -0.18 8.47
N MET A 312 6.15 0.45 8.81
CA MET A 312 6.08 1.90 9.05
C MET A 312 7.02 2.33 10.18
N ARG A 313 7.07 1.55 11.26
CA ARG A 313 7.89 1.84 12.44
C ARG A 313 9.39 1.71 12.15
N TRP A 314 9.81 0.66 11.46
CA TRP A 314 11.24 0.33 11.32
C TRP A 314 11.83 0.79 9.99
N THR A 315 11.11 0.62 8.86
CA THR A 315 11.61 1.04 7.55
C THR A 315 11.49 2.56 7.35
N PHE A 316 10.32 3.12 7.69
CA PHE A 316 10.12 4.58 7.56
C PHE A 316 10.48 5.34 8.84
N ASP A 317 10.83 4.62 9.90
CA ASP A 317 11.21 5.24 11.16
C ASP A 317 10.24 6.33 11.62
N ILE A 318 8.93 6.12 11.38
CA ILE A 318 7.87 7.12 11.53
C ILE A 318 7.87 7.74 12.94
N LYS A 319 7.80 9.06 13.02
CA LYS A 319 7.77 9.85 14.25
C LYS A 319 6.47 10.66 14.34
N GLU A 320 6.16 11.15 15.54
CA GLU A 320 4.92 11.86 15.83
C GLU A 320 4.68 13.08 14.91
N ASN A 321 5.75 13.83 14.62
CA ASN A 321 5.67 15.08 13.86
C ASN A 321 5.92 14.91 12.35
N ASP A 322 6.11 13.69 11.87
CA ASP A 322 6.34 13.44 10.47
C ASP A 322 5.11 13.76 9.61
N VAL A 323 5.36 14.34 8.45
CA VAL A 323 4.43 14.35 7.33
C VAL A 323 4.92 13.33 6.31
N TYR A 324 4.22 12.22 6.24
CA TYR A 324 4.54 11.10 5.38
C TYR A 324 3.82 11.21 4.03
N TRP A 325 4.52 10.98 2.94
CA TRP A 325 3.93 10.97 1.62
C TRP A 325 4.36 9.75 0.81
N CYS A 326 3.40 8.86 0.56
CA CYS A 326 3.51 7.80 -0.43
C CYS A 326 2.72 8.21 -1.67
N THR A 327 3.35 8.14 -2.85
CA THR A 327 2.73 8.57 -4.12
C THR A 327 1.92 7.48 -4.82
N ALA A 328 1.81 6.30 -4.21
CA ALA A 328 1.10 5.16 -4.79
C ALA A 328 -0.43 5.37 -4.77
N ASP A 329 -1.09 4.81 -5.79
CA ASP A 329 -2.55 4.75 -5.86
C ASP A 329 -3.11 3.62 -4.98
N VAL A 330 -4.29 3.83 -4.38
CA VAL A 330 -4.97 2.81 -3.55
C VAL A 330 -5.39 1.58 -4.35
N GLY A 331 -5.42 1.63 -5.66
CA GLY A 331 -5.65 0.47 -6.53
C GLY A 331 -4.50 -0.55 -6.53
N TRP A 332 -3.36 -0.24 -5.89
CA TRP A 332 -2.21 -1.11 -5.74
C TRP A 332 -1.97 -1.49 -4.29
N ILE A 333 -1.25 -2.60 -4.06
CA ILE A 333 -0.92 -3.02 -2.68
C ILE A 333 -0.16 -1.93 -1.91
N THR A 334 0.70 -1.17 -2.58
CA THR A 334 1.43 -0.05 -1.97
C THR A 334 0.47 1.00 -1.41
N GLY A 335 -0.61 1.30 -2.12
CA GLY A 335 -1.64 2.21 -1.63
C GLY A 335 -2.41 1.66 -0.43
N HIS A 336 -2.74 0.36 -0.44
CA HIS A 336 -3.37 -0.28 0.72
C HIS A 336 -2.46 -0.17 1.96
N THR A 337 -1.22 -0.65 1.84
CA THR A 337 -0.31 -0.77 2.98
C THR A 337 0.23 0.57 3.45
N TYR A 338 0.67 1.42 2.50
CA TYR A 338 1.45 2.63 2.81
C TYR A 338 0.75 3.95 2.48
N VAL A 339 -0.53 3.93 2.08
CA VAL A 339 -1.39 5.13 2.06
C VAL A 339 -2.56 4.99 3.03
N VAL A 340 -3.14 3.78 3.20
CA VAL A 340 -4.32 3.64 4.06
C VAL A 340 -3.96 3.05 5.41
N TYR A 341 -3.61 1.76 5.46
CA TYR A 341 -3.59 1.02 6.72
C TYR A 341 -2.38 1.34 7.61
N GLY A 342 -1.17 1.28 7.07
CA GLY A 342 0.06 1.50 7.84
C GLY A 342 0.16 2.88 8.47
N PRO A 343 0.08 3.97 7.70
CA PRO A 343 0.19 5.33 8.23
C PRO A 343 -0.89 5.66 9.26
N LEU A 344 -2.15 5.32 8.96
CA LEU A 344 -3.27 5.61 9.87
C LEU A 344 -3.21 4.78 11.15
N ALA A 345 -2.84 3.49 11.05
CA ALA A 345 -2.66 2.66 12.23
C ALA A 345 -1.50 3.15 13.12
N MET A 346 -0.49 3.80 12.55
CA MET A 346 0.60 4.42 13.31
C MET A 346 0.29 5.84 13.81
N GLY A 347 -0.88 6.39 13.51
CA GLY A 347 -1.25 7.74 13.93
C GLY A 347 -0.49 8.85 13.19
N ALA A 348 -0.01 8.58 11.97
CA ALA A 348 0.78 9.53 11.19
C ALA A 348 -0.09 10.62 10.54
N THR A 349 0.53 11.76 10.23
CA THR A 349 -0.01 12.72 9.26
C THR A 349 0.50 12.33 7.89
N GLN A 350 -0.40 12.19 6.91
CA GLN A 350 -0.02 11.82 5.55
C GLN A 350 -0.53 12.80 4.51
N LEU A 351 0.22 12.92 3.41
CA LEU A 351 -0.19 13.63 2.21
C LEU A 351 -0.75 12.64 1.19
N ILE A 352 -1.91 12.94 0.62
CA ILE A 352 -2.54 12.22 -0.49
C ILE A 352 -2.70 13.19 -1.66
N TYR A 353 -2.27 12.77 -2.84
CA TYR A 353 -2.35 13.56 -4.06
C TYR A 353 -3.20 12.86 -5.12
N GLU A 354 -4.17 13.60 -5.70
CA GLU A 354 -5.06 13.06 -6.74
C GLU A 354 -4.40 13.00 -8.13
N GLY A 355 -3.38 13.85 -8.37
CA GLY A 355 -2.79 14.06 -9.69
C GLY A 355 -1.64 13.14 -10.07
N ILE A 356 -0.87 13.59 -11.04
CA ILE A 356 0.32 12.90 -11.55
C ILE A 356 1.59 13.76 -11.36
N PRO A 357 2.80 13.15 -11.33
CA PRO A 357 4.05 13.87 -11.01
C PRO A 357 4.36 15.07 -11.91
N THR A 358 3.86 15.04 -13.14
CA THR A 358 4.21 16.01 -14.19
C THR A 358 3.13 17.05 -14.49
N PHE A 359 2.04 17.09 -13.73
CA PHE A 359 0.95 18.04 -13.93
C PHE A 359 0.74 18.95 -12.71
N PRO A 360 0.55 20.25 -12.91
CA PRO A 360 0.59 21.03 -14.17
C PRO A 360 2.01 21.18 -14.73
N HIS A 361 3.04 20.92 -13.93
CA HIS A 361 4.45 20.94 -14.30
C HIS A 361 5.26 19.90 -13.50
N ALA A 362 6.41 19.52 -13.99
CA ALA A 362 7.21 18.45 -13.35
C ALA A 362 7.93 18.85 -12.05
N GLY A 363 7.81 20.10 -11.61
CA GLY A 363 8.19 20.55 -10.27
C GLY A 363 7.11 20.37 -9.20
N ARG A 364 5.94 19.81 -9.58
CA ARG A 364 4.78 19.67 -8.69
C ARG A 364 5.10 18.95 -7.40
N PHE A 365 5.85 17.84 -7.47
CA PHE A 365 6.22 17.07 -6.28
C PHE A 365 7.10 17.88 -5.33
N TRP A 366 8.06 18.61 -5.85
CA TRP A 366 8.94 19.47 -5.05
C TRP A 366 8.18 20.60 -4.38
N GLN A 367 7.29 21.25 -5.12
CA GLN A 367 6.37 22.27 -4.60
C GLN A 367 5.51 21.73 -3.44
N MET A 368 5.01 20.49 -3.56
CA MET A 368 4.17 19.88 -2.52
C MET A 368 5.01 19.52 -1.29
N ILE A 369 6.24 19.04 -1.47
CA ILE A 369 7.16 18.76 -0.36
C ILE A 369 7.42 20.05 0.42
N GLU A 370 7.79 21.14 -0.25
CA GLU A 370 7.98 22.45 0.37
C GLU A 370 6.71 22.96 1.06
N LYS A 371 5.57 22.99 0.34
CA LYS A 371 4.29 23.51 0.82
C LYS A 371 3.77 22.79 2.06
N HIS A 372 3.88 21.47 2.10
CA HIS A 372 3.33 20.63 3.17
C HIS A 372 4.38 20.17 4.18
N GLN A 373 5.66 20.59 4.00
CA GLN A 373 6.77 20.21 4.88
C GLN A 373 6.86 18.68 5.04
N VAL A 374 6.85 17.98 3.90
CA VAL A 374 6.97 16.51 3.88
C VAL A 374 8.31 16.09 4.42
N SER A 375 8.31 15.17 5.38
CA SER A 375 9.53 14.66 6.01
C SER A 375 9.96 13.28 5.52
N ILE A 376 9.01 12.47 5.03
CA ILE A 376 9.27 11.16 4.46
C ILE A 376 8.60 11.08 3.10
N PHE A 377 9.38 10.81 2.06
CA PHE A 377 8.89 10.75 0.68
C PHE A 377 9.15 9.38 0.05
N TYR A 378 8.09 8.65 -0.29
CA TYR A 378 8.10 7.29 -0.81
C TYR A 378 7.46 7.23 -2.19
N THR A 379 8.24 6.87 -3.22
CA THR A 379 7.78 6.93 -4.62
C THR A 379 8.41 5.84 -5.48
N ALA A 380 7.92 5.69 -6.72
CA ALA A 380 8.43 4.69 -7.65
C ALA A 380 9.64 5.20 -8.47
N PRO A 381 10.62 4.34 -8.79
CA PRO A 381 11.74 4.67 -9.67
C PRO A 381 11.33 5.23 -11.04
N THR A 382 10.21 4.78 -11.59
CA THR A 382 9.63 5.35 -12.84
C THR A 382 9.30 6.82 -12.69
N ALA A 383 8.71 7.23 -11.55
CA ALA A 383 8.45 8.64 -11.25
C ALA A 383 9.76 9.41 -11.13
N ILE A 384 10.75 8.87 -10.40
CA ILE A 384 12.08 9.50 -10.25
C ILE A 384 12.73 9.70 -11.62
N ARG A 385 12.80 8.67 -12.47
CA ARG A 385 13.39 8.78 -13.81
C ARG A 385 12.68 9.83 -14.69
N SER A 386 11.37 9.93 -14.61
CA SER A 386 10.62 10.95 -15.35
C SER A 386 10.94 12.36 -14.84
N LEU A 387 11.11 12.53 -13.54
CA LEU A 387 11.46 13.81 -12.91
C LEU A 387 12.93 14.20 -13.17
N ILE A 388 13.86 13.25 -13.20
CA ILE A 388 15.25 13.49 -13.65
C ILE A 388 15.24 14.12 -15.04
N LYS A 389 14.61 13.45 -15.99
CA LYS A 389 14.52 13.93 -17.37
C LYS A 389 13.88 15.31 -17.47
N ALA A 390 12.83 15.56 -16.70
CA ALA A 390 12.14 16.84 -16.69
C ALA A 390 12.96 17.97 -16.04
N SER A 391 13.78 17.67 -15.03
CA SER A 391 14.56 18.66 -14.30
C SER A 391 15.61 19.38 -15.17
N GLU A 392 16.01 18.75 -16.28
CA GLU A 392 16.95 19.30 -17.26
C GLU A 392 16.28 20.26 -18.25
N LEU A 393 14.95 20.24 -18.36
CA LEU A 393 14.23 20.94 -19.40
C LEU A 393 13.91 22.41 -19.05
N ASN A 394 13.64 22.69 -17.79
CA ASN A 394 13.27 24.03 -17.35
C ASN A 394 13.51 24.25 -15.85
N LYS A 395 13.56 25.54 -15.46
CA LYS A 395 13.82 25.95 -14.07
C LYS A 395 12.72 25.49 -13.10
N GLU A 396 11.48 25.47 -13.52
CA GLU A 396 10.33 25.11 -12.68
C GLU A 396 10.34 23.63 -12.30
N SER A 397 10.92 22.78 -13.14
CA SER A 397 11.08 21.33 -12.86
C SER A 397 12.33 20.99 -12.04
N ASN A 398 13.25 21.96 -11.85
CA ASN A 398 14.49 21.74 -11.13
C ASN A 398 14.24 21.70 -9.61
N PRO A 399 14.57 20.58 -8.91
CA PRO A 399 14.36 20.47 -7.46
C PRO A 399 15.11 21.50 -6.64
N ASP A 400 16.27 21.99 -7.11
CA ASP A 400 17.07 22.99 -6.39
C ASP A 400 16.39 24.36 -6.26
N THR A 401 15.26 24.57 -6.91
CA THR A 401 14.48 25.81 -6.79
C THR A 401 13.44 25.77 -5.66
N TYR A 402 13.34 24.64 -4.96
CA TYR A 402 12.40 24.41 -3.87
C TYR A 402 13.14 24.12 -2.56
N ASP A 403 12.52 24.46 -1.43
CA ASP A 403 13.05 24.09 -0.12
C ASP A 403 12.63 22.64 0.25
N LEU A 404 13.58 21.71 0.10
CA LEU A 404 13.40 20.29 0.46
C LEU A 404 14.02 19.96 1.84
N SER A 405 14.32 20.97 2.66
CA SER A 405 14.99 20.79 3.96
C SER A 405 14.15 20.02 4.99
N SER A 406 12.83 19.98 4.81
CA SER A 406 11.92 19.16 5.64
C SER A 406 12.11 17.65 5.48
N LEU A 407 12.62 17.19 4.33
CA LEU A 407 12.87 15.77 4.10
C LEU A 407 13.95 15.24 5.04
N ARG A 408 13.69 14.10 5.68
CA ARG A 408 14.64 13.36 6.51
C ARG A 408 14.85 11.91 6.04
N LEU A 409 13.90 11.37 5.25
CA LEU A 409 13.97 10.00 4.74
C LEU A 409 13.30 9.92 3.36
N LEU A 410 13.92 9.17 2.48
CA LEU A 410 13.41 8.86 1.15
C LEU A 410 13.12 7.36 1.03
N GLY A 411 12.26 6.98 0.11
CA GLY A 411 11.99 5.57 -0.16
C GLY A 411 11.70 5.31 -1.64
N SER A 412 11.95 4.08 -2.06
CA SER A 412 11.77 3.59 -3.42
C SER A 412 10.96 2.29 -3.43
N VAL A 413 10.02 2.14 -4.38
CA VAL A 413 9.08 1.02 -4.41
C VAL A 413 8.62 0.66 -5.84
N GLY A 414 8.27 -0.62 -6.00
CA GLY A 414 7.51 -1.14 -7.14
C GLY A 414 8.36 -1.71 -8.26
N GLU A 415 9.60 -1.30 -8.38
CA GLU A 415 10.58 -1.82 -9.34
C GLU A 415 12.01 -1.56 -8.86
N PRO A 416 13.02 -2.27 -9.37
CA PRO A 416 14.42 -1.96 -9.07
C PRO A 416 14.79 -0.55 -9.53
N ILE A 417 15.45 0.21 -8.64
CA ILE A 417 16.03 1.50 -8.99
C ILE A 417 17.47 1.31 -9.47
N ASN A 418 17.81 1.85 -10.63
CA ASN A 418 19.20 1.79 -11.09
C ASN A 418 20.09 2.73 -10.27
N PRO A 419 21.40 2.40 -10.07
CA PRO A 419 22.31 3.18 -9.23
C PRO A 419 22.40 4.66 -9.56
N GLU A 420 22.31 5.03 -10.84
CA GLU A 420 22.35 6.45 -11.28
C GLU A 420 21.13 7.23 -10.80
N ALA A 421 19.92 6.66 -10.93
CA ALA A 421 18.70 7.29 -10.44
C ALA A 421 18.67 7.33 -8.91
N TRP A 422 19.19 6.29 -8.24
CA TRP A 422 19.36 6.26 -6.80
C TRP A 422 20.30 7.39 -6.32
N MET A 423 21.46 7.56 -6.98
CA MET A 423 22.40 8.63 -6.66
C MET A 423 21.80 10.01 -6.89
N TRP A 424 21.11 10.23 -8.01
CA TRP A 424 20.41 11.50 -8.23
C TRP A 424 19.38 11.78 -7.11
N TYR A 425 18.63 10.77 -6.71
CA TYR A 425 17.63 10.87 -5.65
C TYR A 425 18.29 11.20 -4.30
N TYR A 426 19.42 10.54 -3.99
CA TYR A 426 20.20 10.78 -2.79
C TYR A 426 20.83 12.19 -2.76
N GLU A 427 21.46 12.60 -3.88
CA GLU A 427 22.21 13.86 -3.96
C GLU A 427 21.31 15.07 -4.11
N ARG A 428 20.35 15.02 -5.05
CA ARG A 428 19.54 16.19 -5.44
C ARG A 428 18.30 16.37 -4.57
N ILE A 429 17.66 15.30 -4.15
CA ILE A 429 16.45 15.35 -3.32
C ILE A 429 16.80 15.18 -1.85
N GLY A 430 17.65 14.21 -1.55
CA GLY A 430 18.10 13.93 -0.18
C GLY A 430 19.20 14.86 0.32
N HIS A 431 19.85 15.65 -0.55
CA HIS A 431 20.99 16.52 -0.22
C HIS A 431 22.08 15.82 0.60
N HIS A 432 22.38 14.55 0.26
CA HIS A 432 23.33 13.66 0.94
C HIS A 432 23.03 13.38 2.44
N ARG A 433 21.88 13.83 2.96
CA ARG A 433 21.50 13.70 4.38
C ARG A 433 20.35 12.72 4.62
N CYS A 434 19.50 12.51 3.61
CA CYS A 434 18.36 11.61 3.73
C CYS A 434 18.75 10.19 3.31
N PRO A 435 18.68 9.18 4.20
CA PRO A 435 18.82 7.80 3.77
C PRO A 435 17.69 7.42 2.80
N ILE A 436 17.96 6.43 1.93
CA ILE A 436 16.96 5.87 1.01
C ILE A 436 16.62 4.45 1.46
N ALA A 437 15.36 4.22 1.85
CA ALA A 437 14.82 2.89 2.03
C ALA A 437 14.36 2.35 0.67
N ASP A 438 15.23 1.57 0.02
CA ASP A 438 14.88 0.83 -1.20
C ASP A 438 14.19 -0.47 -0.80
N THR A 439 12.95 -0.68 -1.23
CA THR A 439 12.10 -1.72 -0.65
C THR A 439 11.75 -2.80 -1.65
N PHE A 440 12.01 -4.06 -1.30
CA PHE A 440 11.55 -5.22 -2.04
C PHE A 440 10.39 -5.90 -1.31
N TRP A 441 9.28 -6.07 -2.04
CA TRP A 441 8.07 -6.76 -1.60
C TRP A 441 7.08 -6.88 -2.77
N GLN A 442 5.99 -7.62 -2.56
CA GLN A 442 4.98 -7.93 -3.58
C GLN A 442 3.58 -7.81 -2.97
N THR A 443 2.55 -7.88 -3.82
CA THR A 443 1.16 -7.96 -3.36
C THR A 443 0.97 -9.11 -2.38
N GLU A 444 1.57 -10.25 -2.68
CA GLU A 444 1.49 -11.49 -1.90
C GLU A 444 2.18 -11.39 -0.53
N THR A 445 3.13 -10.49 -0.37
CA THR A 445 3.85 -10.30 0.91
C THR A 445 3.17 -9.29 1.83
N GLY A 446 2.30 -8.43 1.30
CA GLY A 446 1.55 -7.42 2.04
C GLY A 446 2.35 -6.24 2.59
N GLY A 447 3.67 -6.34 2.65
CA GLY A 447 4.59 -5.32 3.11
C GLY A 447 6.05 -5.69 2.85
N HIS A 448 6.99 -4.84 3.27
CA HIS A 448 8.41 -4.99 3.01
C HIS A 448 8.98 -6.31 3.57
N VAL A 449 9.74 -7.04 2.76
CA VAL A 449 10.42 -8.27 3.17
C VAL A 449 11.94 -8.15 3.11
N ILE A 450 12.48 -7.32 2.20
CA ILE A 450 13.91 -6.98 2.14
C ILE A 450 14.00 -5.46 1.97
N THR A 451 14.68 -4.79 2.88
CA THR A 451 14.81 -3.33 2.86
C THR A 451 15.88 -2.88 3.85
N PRO A 452 16.66 -1.84 3.56
CA PRO A 452 17.52 -1.25 4.57
C PRO A 452 16.66 -0.61 5.68
N LEU A 453 17.13 -0.70 6.91
CA LEU A 453 16.62 0.06 8.03
C LEU A 453 17.47 1.33 8.20
N PRO A 454 16.90 2.52 7.96
CA PRO A 454 17.70 3.75 7.72
C PRO A 454 18.62 4.17 8.87
N GLY A 455 18.32 3.77 10.10
CA GLY A 455 19.15 4.05 11.29
C GLY A 455 20.09 2.91 11.68
N ALA A 456 20.13 1.79 10.91
CA ALA A 456 20.84 0.60 11.36
C ALA A 456 21.72 -0.03 10.28
N THR A 457 21.19 -0.23 9.08
CA THR A 457 21.86 -1.03 8.05
C THR A 457 22.49 -0.16 6.96
N PRO A 458 23.58 -0.61 6.33
CA PRO A 458 24.16 0.12 5.20
C PRO A 458 23.19 0.20 4.01
N LEU A 459 23.31 1.28 3.24
CA LEU A 459 22.59 1.50 2.00
C LEU A 459 23.53 1.22 0.82
N VAL A 460 23.02 0.56 -0.21
CA VAL A 460 23.74 0.29 -1.45
C VAL A 460 22.86 0.72 -2.62
N PRO A 461 23.33 1.61 -3.53
CA PRO A 461 22.52 2.07 -4.64
C PRO A 461 21.95 0.93 -5.48
N GLY A 462 20.62 0.88 -5.62
CA GLY A 462 19.93 -0.16 -6.39
C GLY A 462 19.77 -1.51 -5.68
N SER A 463 20.04 -1.58 -4.38
CA SER A 463 19.88 -2.81 -3.59
C SER A 463 18.96 -2.60 -2.39
N CYS A 464 18.04 -3.51 -2.19
CA CYS A 464 17.21 -3.57 -0.96
C CYS A 464 17.97 -4.15 0.26
N THR A 465 19.21 -4.54 0.09
CA THR A 465 20.22 -4.94 1.07
C THR A 465 19.88 -6.18 1.90
N LEU A 466 19.23 -6.03 3.06
CA LEU A 466 19.10 -7.08 4.06
C LEU A 466 17.62 -7.47 4.30
N PRO A 467 17.34 -8.72 4.68
CA PRO A 467 16.00 -9.13 5.08
C PRO A 467 15.48 -8.30 6.26
N PHE A 468 14.18 -8.01 6.24
CA PHE A 468 13.52 -7.39 7.38
C PHE A 468 13.54 -8.33 8.59
N PRO A 469 13.74 -7.85 9.83
CA PRO A 469 13.75 -8.72 11.01
C PRO A 469 12.49 -9.59 11.13
N GLY A 470 12.65 -10.89 11.24
CA GLY A 470 11.57 -11.87 11.21
C GLY A 470 11.29 -12.48 9.83
N ILE A 471 11.97 -12.04 8.78
CA ILE A 471 11.90 -12.63 7.45
C ILE A 471 13.14 -13.50 7.21
N ASP A 472 12.93 -14.79 7.04
CA ASP A 472 14.00 -15.78 6.77
C ASP A 472 14.15 -15.98 5.25
N ALA A 473 14.92 -15.12 4.61
CA ALA A 473 15.16 -15.13 3.17
C ALA A 473 16.48 -15.83 2.80
N ALA A 474 16.47 -16.55 1.68
CA ALA A 474 17.67 -17.20 1.13
C ALA A 474 17.68 -17.10 -0.40
N ILE A 475 18.87 -17.22 -0.99
CA ILE A 475 19.05 -17.45 -2.42
C ILE A 475 19.39 -18.93 -2.61
N VAL A 476 18.61 -19.61 -3.46
CA VAL A 476 18.75 -21.05 -3.71
C VAL A 476 18.96 -21.34 -5.20
N ASP A 477 19.56 -22.47 -5.51
CA ASP A 477 19.64 -23.02 -6.86
C ASP A 477 18.29 -23.64 -7.31
N GLU A 478 18.23 -24.19 -8.52
CA GLU A 478 17.04 -24.84 -9.08
C GLU A 478 16.61 -26.10 -8.31
N THR A 479 17.50 -26.64 -7.48
CA THR A 479 17.24 -27.83 -6.62
C THR A 479 16.85 -27.46 -5.18
N GLY A 480 16.82 -26.16 -4.85
CA GLY A 480 16.41 -25.65 -3.55
C GLY A 480 17.56 -25.57 -2.53
N HIS A 481 18.81 -25.79 -2.91
CA HIS A 481 19.96 -25.62 -2.03
C HIS A 481 20.46 -24.18 -2.01
N GLU A 482 20.79 -23.67 -0.81
CA GLU A 482 21.37 -22.33 -0.69
C GLU A 482 22.69 -22.22 -1.46
N VAL A 483 22.82 -21.12 -2.23
CA VAL A 483 24.02 -20.86 -3.01
C VAL A 483 25.03 -20.01 -2.24
N PRO A 484 26.34 -20.13 -2.54
CA PRO A 484 27.36 -19.28 -1.91
C PRO A 484 27.12 -17.79 -2.18
N TRP A 485 27.59 -16.95 -1.27
CA TRP A 485 27.58 -15.49 -1.43
C TRP A 485 28.19 -15.05 -2.76
N GLY A 486 27.52 -14.11 -3.45
CA GLY A 486 27.95 -13.62 -4.76
C GLY A 486 27.48 -14.49 -5.94
N THR A 487 26.74 -15.57 -5.68
CA THR A 487 26.13 -16.41 -6.71
C THR A 487 24.65 -16.05 -6.89
N GLY A 488 24.20 -15.91 -8.14
CA GLY A 488 22.79 -15.69 -8.46
C GLY A 488 21.96 -16.96 -8.28
N GLY A 489 20.67 -16.80 -7.97
CA GLY A 489 19.73 -17.92 -7.79
C GLY A 489 18.30 -17.41 -7.61
N LEU A 490 17.43 -18.27 -7.11
CA LEU A 490 16.04 -17.97 -6.79
C LEU A 490 15.94 -17.42 -5.36
N LEU A 491 15.29 -16.27 -5.20
CA LEU A 491 14.98 -15.74 -3.88
C LEU A 491 13.80 -16.50 -3.28
N VAL A 492 13.98 -17.06 -2.10
CA VAL A 492 12.94 -17.77 -1.35
C VAL A 492 12.82 -17.21 0.06
N ILE A 493 11.61 -17.29 0.63
CA ILE A 493 11.35 -17.01 2.04
C ILE A 493 10.99 -18.35 2.69
N LYS A 494 11.81 -18.78 3.66
CA LYS A 494 11.78 -20.15 4.21
C LYS A 494 10.75 -20.35 5.31
N LYS A 495 10.29 -19.28 5.97
CA LYS A 495 9.31 -19.34 7.07
C LYS A 495 8.08 -18.50 6.75
N PRO A 496 6.88 -18.93 7.18
CA PRO A 496 5.68 -18.09 7.06
C PRO A 496 5.82 -16.88 7.98
N TRP A 497 5.34 -15.71 7.55
CA TRP A 497 5.24 -14.52 8.39
C TRP A 497 3.78 -14.02 8.41
N PRO A 498 3.38 -13.16 9.37
CA PRO A 498 1.97 -12.84 9.59
C PRO A 498 1.23 -12.22 8.41
N SER A 499 1.92 -11.50 7.54
CA SER A 499 1.31 -10.80 6.38
C SER A 499 1.32 -11.62 5.09
N ARG A 500 1.67 -12.90 5.15
CA ARG A 500 1.56 -13.75 3.97
C ARG A 500 0.09 -13.88 3.55
N SER A 501 -0.18 -13.65 2.26
CA SER A 501 -1.52 -13.76 1.69
C SER A 501 -1.89 -15.18 1.29
N GLU A 502 -3.19 -15.38 1.02
CA GLU A 502 -3.72 -16.57 0.38
C GLU A 502 -4.29 -16.22 -1.00
N GLU A 503 -4.30 -17.18 -1.92
CA GLU A 503 -4.96 -17.03 -3.22
C GLU A 503 -6.47 -17.25 -3.06
N HIS A 504 -7.28 -16.29 -3.54
CA HIS A 504 -8.74 -16.35 -3.41
C HIS A 504 -9.39 -17.32 -4.41
N THR A 505 -8.74 -17.60 -5.55
CA THR A 505 -9.31 -18.43 -6.61
C THR A 505 -9.33 -19.89 -6.22
N SER A 506 -10.44 -20.56 -6.47
CA SER A 506 -10.70 -21.98 -6.18
C SER A 506 -9.87 -22.97 -7.02
N GLU A 507 -9.07 -22.51 -7.95
CA GLU A 507 -8.10 -23.34 -8.65
C GLU A 507 -6.82 -23.44 -7.83
N LEU A 508 -6.84 -24.30 -6.82
CA LEU A 508 -5.63 -24.89 -6.26
C LEU A 508 -4.95 -25.67 -7.40
N GLN A 509 -4.12 -25.00 -8.19
CA GLN A 509 -3.09 -25.72 -8.91
C GLN A 509 -2.21 -26.36 -7.84
N SER A 510 -2.36 -27.65 -7.68
CA SER A 510 -1.48 -28.46 -6.86
C SER A 510 -0.04 -28.17 -7.33
N HIS A 511 0.73 -27.46 -6.52
CA HIS A 511 2.19 -27.39 -6.67
C HIS A 511 2.82 -28.73 -6.26
N SER A 512 2.30 -29.82 -6.83
CA SER A 512 2.85 -31.17 -6.67
C SER A 512 3.87 -31.52 -7.75
N ASP A 513 4.20 -30.55 -8.63
CA ASP A 513 5.20 -30.71 -9.67
C ASP A 513 6.31 -29.64 -9.56
N LEU A 514 7.03 -29.64 -8.43
CA LEU A 514 8.35 -29.07 -8.28
C LEU A 514 9.26 -30.10 -7.60
#